data_7d7baf577eeebce13ee3f9009695a1e9
#
_entry.id   7d7baf577eeebce13ee3f9009695a1e9
#
_cell.length_a   1.000
_cell.length_b   1.000
_cell.length_c   1.000
_cell.angle_alpha   90.00
_cell.angle_beta   90.00
_cell.angle_gamma   90.00
#
_symmetry.space_group_name_H-M   'P 1'
#
loop_
_entity.id
_entity.type
_entity.pdbx_description
1 polymer ?
#
loop_
_entity_poly.entity_id
_entity_poly.type
_entity_poly.pdbx_seq_one_letter_code
_entity_poly.pdbx_strand_id
1 'polypeptide(L)'
;RLEPASEVKFLELADRELKNAYLQRYALSPEGEIFLMRQKDTSEAVGYFTEWPLSVEAQKQMLTDARQELVLAYVQRYDFGADAEGLLFVPELAEAARLYVRLYPLFEASEVKMMAMEDAAMVADYLEHDDLHEAAELMLLSGTFCHLAPAYAKKWGFGEKAAGEFAQKNGK
;
A
#
# COMPACT_ATOMS: atom_id res chain seq x y z
N ARG A 1 25.35 15.86 -2.07
CA ARG A 1 24.70 14.82 -1.27
C ARG A 1 25.68 14.31 -0.21
N LEU A 2 25.20 14.09 1.01
CA LEU A 2 25.98 13.51 2.10
C LEU A 2 26.05 11.99 1.99
N GLU A 3 27.08 11.38 2.60
CA GLU A 3 27.12 9.94 2.84
C GLU A 3 26.06 9.54 3.88
N PRO A 4 25.49 8.31 3.86
CA PRO A 4 24.33 7.95 4.69
C PRO A 4 24.48 8.24 6.19
N ALA A 5 25.62 7.86 6.79
CA ALA A 5 25.88 8.14 8.20
C ALA A 5 25.99 9.64 8.54
N SER A 6 26.54 10.42 7.61
CA SER A 6 26.64 11.88 7.72
C SER A 6 25.30 12.55 7.48
N GLU A 7 24.46 11.97 6.62
CA GLU A 7 23.10 12.42 6.32
C GLU A 7 22.20 12.30 7.55
N VAL A 8 22.18 11.12 8.19
CA VAL A 8 21.42 10.91 9.44
C VAL A 8 21.86 11.89 10.52
N LYS A 9 23.16 12.06 10.71
CA LYS A 9 23.70 13.03 11.69
C LYS A 9 23.33 14.47 11.36
N PHE A 10 23.30 14.82 10.08
CA PHE A 10 22.82 16.12 9.63
C PHE A 10 21.33 16.31 9.94
N LEU A 11 20.49 15.32 9.63
CA LEU A 11 19.05 15.36 9.92
C LEU A 11 18.76 15.46 11.43
N GLU A 12 19.64 14.92 12.27
CA GLU A 12 19.53 15.01 13.73
C GLU A 12 19.88 16.40 14.27
N LEU A 13 20.95 17.02 13.76
CA LEU A 13 21.58 18.19 14.36
C LEU A 13 21.26 19.52 13.68
N ALA A 14 20.89 19.53 12.41
CA ALA A 14 20.60 20.74 11.66
C ALA A 14 19.31 21.42 12.15
N ASP A 15 19.26 22.74 12.04
CA ASP A 15 18.02 23.48 12.23
C ASP A 15 16.98 23.16 11.12
N ARG A 16 15.75 23.58 11.36
CA ARG A 16 14.62 23.25 10.48
C ARG A 16 14.77 23.85 9.08
N GLU A 17 15.31 25.05 8.96
CA GLU A 17 15.45 25.71 7.66
C GLU A 17 16.46 24.98 6.79
N LEU A 18 17.60 24.62 7.39
CA LEU A 18 18.67 23.91 6.72
C LEU A 18 18.25 22.48 6.32
N LYS A 19 17.51 21.78 7.19
CA LYS A 19 16.89 20.48 6.85
C LYS A 19 15.94 20.60 5.68
N ASN A 20 15.00 21.52 5.72
CA ASN A 20 14.03 21.71 4.64
C ASN A 20 14.71 22.01 3.31
N ALA A 21 15.71 22.88 3.30
CA ALA A 21 16.48 23.18 2.09
C ALA A 21 17.21 21.93 1.54
N TYR A 22 17.70 21.05 2.41
CA TYR A 22 18.33 19.80 2.00
C TYR A 22 17.29 18.81 1.44
N LEU A 23 16.16 18.60 2.14
CA LEU A 23 15.10 17.68 1.76
C LEU A 23 14.43 18.04 0.42
N GLN A 24 14.32 19.32 0.12
CA GLN A 24 13.81 19.79 -1.18
C GLN A 24 14.78 19.53 -2.34
N ARG A 25 16.06 19.45 -2.07
CA ARG A 25 17.11 19.39 -3.10
C ARG A 25 17.64 17.98 -3.35
N TYR A 26 17.60 17.11 -2.35
CA TYR A 26 18.24 15.80 -2.43
C TYR A 26 17.31 14.70 -1.91
N ALA A 27 17.18 13.64 -2.73
CA ALA A 27 16.64 12.39 -2.24
C ALA A 27 17.57 11.81 -1.16
N LEU A 28 17.02 11.35 -0.06
CA LEU A 28 17.76 10.76 1.04
C LEU A 28 18.29 9.36 0.70
N SER A 29 19.22 8.88 1.51
CA SER A 29 19.53 7.46 1.59
C SER A 29 18.40 6.70 2.30
N PRO A 30 18.27 5.37 2.13
CA PRO A 30 17.27 4.58 2.86
C PRO A 30 17.36 4.79 4.38
N GLU A 31 18.56 4.90 4.94
CA GLU A 31 18.80 5.17 6.36
C GLU A 31 18.29 6.57 6.77
N GLY A 32 18.52 7.58 5.91
CA GLY A 32 18.02 8.95 6.11
C GLY A 32 16.49 9.00 6.06
N GLU A 33 15.87 8.30 5.11
CA GLU A 33 14.42 8.17 5.00
C GLU A 33 13.81 7.51 6.24
N ILE A 34 14.37 6.38 6.69
CA ILE A 34 13.92 5.67 7.89
C ILE A 34 14.08 6.56 9.13
N PHE A 35 15.21 7.26 9.25
CA PHE A 35 15.43 8.22 10.34
C PHE A 35 14.35 9.31 10.35
N LEU A 36 14.06 9.91 9.20
CA LEU A 36 13.08 10.98 9.05
C LEU A 36 11.68 10.50 9.47
N MET A 37 11.26 9.32 9.03
CA MET A 37 9.95 8.76 9.36
C MET A 37 9.78 8.39 10.84
N ARG A 38 10.86 8.12 11.57
CA ARG A 38 10.84 7.80 13.00
C ARG A 38 10.74 9.02 13.90
N GLN A 39 10.88 10.23 13.34
CA GLN A 39 10.72 11.44 14.13
C GLN A 39 9.30 11.53 14.71
N LYS A 40 9.19 12.16 15.89
CA LYS A 40 7.90 12.39 16.55
C LYS A 40 7.03 13.36 15.75
N ASP A 41 7.63 14.40 15.21
CA ASP A 41 6.98 15.33 14.29
C ASP A 41 7.06 14.79 12.86
N THR A 42 5.90 14.46 12.29
CA THR A 42 5.77 13.88 10.96
C THR A 42 5.85 14.91 9.84
N SER A 43 5.84 16.21 10.15
CA SER A 43 5.72 17.27 9.16
C SER A 43 6.86 17.28 8.15
N GLU A 44 8.10 16.99 8.59
CA GLU A 44 9.26 16.91 7.70
C GLU A 44 9.18 15.71 6.76
N ALA A 45 8.71 14.55 7.26
CA ALA A 45 8.52 13.35 6.44
C ALA A 45 7.41 13.55 5.41
N VAL A 46 6.27 14.12 5.80
CA VAL A 46 5.17 14.45 4.88
C VAL A 46 5.63 15.47 3.83
N GLY A 47 6.42 16.48 4.23
CA GLY A 47 7.03 17.44 3.30
C GLY A 47 7.99 16.76 2.32
N TYR A 48 8.78 15.79 2.76
CA TYR A 48 9.68 15.00 1.91
C TYR A 48 8.90 14.22 0.85
N PHE A 49 7.75 13.62 1.19
CA PHE A 49 6.90 12.89 0.24
C PHE A 49 6.32 13.78 -0.88
N THR A 50 6.36 15.10 -0.76
CA THR A 50 5.93 15.96 -1.87
C THR A 50 6.90 15.97 -3.03
N GLU A 51 8.18 15.68 -2.77
CA GLU A 51 9.28 15.78 -3.73
C GLU A 51 9.82 14.41 -4.14
N TRP A 52 9.84 13.43 -3.23
CA TRP A 52 10.57 12.18 -3.40
C TRP A 52 9.76 10.95 -2.96
N PRO A 53 9.74 9.89 -3.80
CA PRO A 53 9.27 8.59 -3.37
C PRO A 53 10.28 7.94 -2.41
N LEU A 54 9.80 7.07 -1.52
CA LEU A 54 10.64 6.31 -0.61
C LEU A 54 11.33 5.13 -1.31
N SER A 55 12.52 4.79 -0.85
CA SER A 55 13.15 3.50 -1.17
C SER A 55 12.30 2.32 -0.66
N VAL A 56 12.49 1.14 -1.26
CA VAL A 56 11.72 -0.07 -0.86
C VAL A 56 11.95 -0.42 0.61
N GLU A 57 13.18 -0.25 1.10
CA GLU A 57 13.54 -0.46 2.51
C GLU A 57 12.77 0.47 3.44
N ALA A 58 12.67 1.74 3.07
CA ALA A 58 11.94 2.73 3.85
C ALA A 58 10.42 2.51 3.78
N GLN A 59 9.89 2.11 2.62
CA GLN A 59 8.48 1.70 2.48
C GLN A 59 8.15 0.54 3.42
N LYS A 60 8.96 -0.53 3.42
CA LYS A 60 8.79 -1.68 4.30
C LYS A 60 8.82 -1.28 5.78
N GLN A 61 9.77 -0.42 6.14
CA GLN A 61 9.90 0.04 7.52
C GLN A 61 8.69 0.88 7.95
N MET A 62 8.23 1.81 7.11
CA MET A 62 7.04 2.63 7.38
C MET A 62 5.78 1.79 7.60
N LEU A 63 5.57 0.78 6.77
CA LEU A 63 4.43 -0.13 6.88
C LEU A 63 4.55 -1.04 8.11
N THR A 64 5.76 -1.51 8.44
CA THR A 64 6.02 -2.33 9.63
C THR A 64 5.82 -1.54 10.93
N ASP A 65 6.23 -0.26 10.95
CA ASP A 65 6.02 0.62 12.11
C ASP A 65 4.54 1.06 12.24
N ALA A 66 3.70 0.74 11.23
CA ALA A 66 2.25 0.96 11.19
C ALA A 66 1.83 2.39 11.55
N ARG A 67 2.60 3.38 11.13
CA ARG A 67 2.29 4.81 11.37
C ARG A 67 1.27 5.29 10.34
N GLN A 68 0.00 5.07 10.62
CA GLN A 68 -1.11 5.32 9.70
C GLN A 68 -1.08 6.73 9.07
N GLU A 69 -0.75 7.77 9.84
CA GLU A 69 -0.66 9.15 9.35
C GLU A 69 0.36 9.29 8.20
N LEU A 70 1.56 8.70 8.35
CA LEU A 70 2.59 8.73 7.30
C LEU A 70 2.18 7.90 6.09
N VAL A 71 1.61 6.71 6.33
CA VAL A 71 1.14 5.83 5.25
C VAL A 71 0.04 6.52 4.45
N LEU A 72 -0.94 7.16 5.11
CA LEU A 72 -1.99 7.95 4.43
C LEU A 72 -1.42 9.10 3.60
N ALA A 73 -0.43 9.82 4.11
CA ALA A 73 0.21 10.90 3.37
C ALA A 73 0.99 10.38 2.14
N TYR A 74 1.64 9.22 2.28
CA TYR A 74 2.42 8.60 1.21
C TYR A 74 1.52 8.08 0.09
N VAL A 75 0.48 7.30 0.40
CA VAL A 75 -0.41 6.67 -0.59
C VAL A 75 -1.21 7.67 -1.43
N GLN A 76 -1.37 8.90 -0.98
CA GLN A 76 -1.98 9.95 -1.79
C GLN A 76 -1.12 10.37 -3.01
N ARG A 77 0.14 9.96 -3.09
CA ARG A 77 1.10 10.36 -4.11
C ARG A 77 1.80 9.22 -4.82
N TYR A 78 2.06 8.14 -4.10
CA TYR A 78 2.89 7.04 -4.58
C TYR A 78 2.26 5.70 -4.26
N ASP A 79 2.43 4.76 -5.18
CA ASP A 79 2.20 3.34 -4.96
C ASP A 79 3.35 2.70 -4.17
N PHE A 80 3.12 1.48 -3.70
CA PHE A 80 4.15 0.65 -3.08
C PHE A 80 4.73 -0.32 -4.09
N GLY A 81 6.02 -0.62 -3.97
CA GLY A 81 6.62 -1.71 -4.72
C GLY A 81 6.08 -3.08 -4.25
N ALA A 82 6.10 -4.07 -5.16
CA ALA A 82 5.57 -5.41 -4.91
C ALA A 82 6.02 -6.06 -3.59
N ASP A 83 7.27 -5.78 -3.20
CA ASP A 83 7.86 -6.29 -1.96
C ASP A 83 7.35 -5.62 -0.67
N ALA A 84 6.74 -4.45 -0.78
CA ALA A 84 6.26 -3.66 0.35
C ALA A 84 4.72 -3.67 0.45
N GLU A 85 4.02 -3.61 -0.68
CA GLU A 85 2.57 -3.45 -0.77
C GLU A 85 1.79 -4.40 0.15
N GLY A 86 2.16 -5.68 0.16
CA GLY A 86 1.49 -6.68 1.00
C GLY A 86 1.59 -6.44 2.52
N LEU A 87 2.46 -5.53 2.98
CA LEU A 87 2.54 -5.13 4.39
C LEU A 87 1.47 -4.08 4.77
N LEU A 88 0.80 -3.50 3.78
CA LEU A 88 -0.29 -2.54 4.00
C LEU A 88 -1.55 -3.20 4.57
N PHE A 89 -1.80 -4.49 4.24
CA PHE A 89 -3.03 -5.18 4.59
C PHE A 89 -2.97 -5.78 6.00
N VAL A 90 -3.00 -4.88 7.00
CA VAL A 90 -3.06 -5.20 8.43
C VAL A 90 -4.12 -4.31 9.10
N PRO A 91 -4.76 -4.75 10.20
CA PRO A 91 -5.83 -3.99 10.86
C PRO A 91 -5.44 -2.56 11.24
N GLU A 92 -4.18 -2.35 11.67
CA GLU A 92 -3.66 -1.05 12.10
C GLU A 92 -3.58 -0.02 10.95
N LEU A 93 -3.53 -0.49 9.70
CA LEU A 93 -3.44 0.32 8.48
C LEU A 93 -4.70 0.28 7.61
N ALA A 94 -5.83 -0.22 8.14
CA ALA A 94 -7.06 -0.45 7.37
C ALA A 94 -7.57 0.81 6.62
N GLU A 95 -7.45 2.00 7.21
CA GLU A 95 -7.85 3.24 6.55
C GLU A 95 -6.95 3.58 5.34
N ALA A 96 -5.64 3.42 5.51
CA ALA A 96 -4.68 3.63 4.43
C ALA A 96 -4.85 2.58 3.32
N ALA A 97 -5.11 1.31 3.69
CA ALA A 97 -5.38 0.24 2.74
C ALA A 97 -6.65 0.50 1.91
N ARG A 98 -7.73 0.98 2.54
CA ARG A 98 -8.96 1.38 1.81
C ARG A 98 -8.73 2.55 0.85
N LEU A 99 -7.90 3.52 1.24
CA LEU A 99 -7.52 4.59 0.30
C LEU A 99 -6.68 4.04 -0.84
N TYR A 100 -5.73 3.17 -0.55
CA TYR A 100 -4.79 2.61 -1.51
C TYR A 100 -5.51 1.84 -2.63
N VAL A 101 -6.44 0.93 -2.28
CA VAL A 101 -7.17 0.10 -3.25
C VAL A 101 -8.10 0.90 -4.19
N ARG A 102 -8.39 2.15 -3.86
CA ARG A 102 -9.13 3.08 -4.75
C ARG A 102 -8.22 3.80 -5.74
N LEU A 103 -6.93 3.83 -5.48
CA LEU A 103 -5.97 4.64 -6.23
C LEU A 103 -5.06 3.78 -7.11
N TYR A 104 -4.79 2.54 -6.70
CA TYR A 104 -3.77 1.70 -7.31
C TYR A 104 -4.23 0.26 -7.49
N PRO A 105 -3.88 -0.37 -8.64
CA PRO A 105 -4.04 -1.81 -8.81
C PRO A 105 -3.10 -2.55 -7.86
N LEU A 106 -3.49 -3.77 -7.45
CA LEU A 106 -2.71 -4.58 -6.53
C LEU A 106 -1.90 -5.67 -7.26
N PHE A 107 -0.76 -6.02 -6.68
CA PHE A 107 -0.09 -7.25 -7.04
C PHE A 107 -0.87 -8.47 -6.53
N GLU A 108 -0.82 -9.59 -7.24
CA GLU A 108 -1.54 -10.82 -6.92
C GLU A 108 -1.43 -11.24 -5.44
N ALA A 109 -0.21 -11.21 -4.87
CA ALA A 109 0.01 -11.55 -3.47
C ALA A 109 -0.69 -10.58 -2.49
N SER A 110 -0.87 -9.33 -2.88
CA SER A 110 -1.53 -8.29 -2.09
C SER A 110 -3.05 -8.40 -2.16
N GLU A 111 -3.61 -8.80 -3.30
CA GLU A 111 -5.04 -9.11 -3.42
C GLU A 111 -5.46 -10.22 -2.46
N VAL A 112 -4.67 -11.30 -2.39
CA VAL A 112 -4.91 -12.40 -1.45
C VAL A 112 -4.92 -11.90 0.00
N LYS A 113 -4.01 -10.99 0.36
CA LYS A 113 -3.98 -10.39 1.70
C LYS A 113 -5.14 -9.44 1.95
N MET A 114 -5.52 -8.63 0.96
CA MET A 114 -6.72 -7.79 1.02
C MET A 114 -7.97 -8.63 1.29
N MET A 115 -8.15 -9.72 0.55
CA MET A 115 -9.27 -10.65 0.75
C MET A 115 -9.26 -11.28 2.14
N ALA A 116 -8.09 -11.57 2.70
CA ALA A 116 -7.93 -12.14 4.04
C ALA A 116 -8.24 -11.16 5.19
N MET A 117 -8.30 -9.84 4.92
CA MET A 117 -8.72 -8.85 5.93
C MET A 117 -10.23 -8.88 6.23
N GLU A 118 -11.02 -9.56 5.41
CA GLU A 118 -12.48 -9.67 5.56
C GLU A 118 -13.21 -8.31 5.61
N ASP A 119 -12.62 -7.27 5.00
CA ASP A 119 -13.21 -5.93 4.89
C ASP A 119 -14.05 -5.81 3.61
N ALA A 120 -15.35 -6.00 3.76
CA ALA A 120 -16.28 -6.00 2.61
C ALA A 120 -16.30 -4.65 1.86
N ALA A 121 -16.11 -3.53 2.55
CA ALA A 121 -16.09 -2.22 1.90
C ALA A 121 -14.80 -2.04 1.07
N MET A 122 -13.67 -2.47 1.59
CA MET A 122 -12.38 -2.42 0.87
C MET A 122 -12.43 -3.30 -0.39
N VAL A 123 -12.93 -4.54 -0.26
CA VAL A 123 -13.05 -5.45 -1.41
C VAL A 123 -14.01 -4.89 -2.46
N ALA A 124 -15.18 -4.36 -2.05
CA ALA A 124 -16.13 -3.77 -2.97
C ALA A 124 -15.53 -2.55 -3.70
N ASP A 125 -14.85 -1.67 -2.99
CA ASP A 125 -14.16 -0.51 -3.57
C ASP A 125 -13.11 -0.95 -4.61
N TYR A 126 -12.31 -1.99 -4.34
CA TYR A 126 -11.34 -2.51 -5.29
C TYR A 126 -12.01 -3.03 -6.55
N LEU A 127 -13.04 -3.89 -6.41
CA LEU A 127 -13.79 -4.47 -7.53
C LEU A 127 -14.56 -3.45 -8.39
N GLU A 128 -14.68 -2.21 -7.93
CA GLU A 128 -15.22 -1.13 -8.77
C GLU A 128 -14.20 -0.62 -9.81
N HIS A 129 -12.90 -0.82 -9.59
CA HIS A 129 -11.86 -0.22 -10.41
C HIS A 129 -10.96 -1.25 -11.11
N ASP A 130 -10.70 -2.38 -10.48
CA ASP A 130 -9.78 -3.40 -10.96
C ASP A 130 -10.37 -4.82 -10.89
N ASP A 131 -9.87 -5.70 -11.76
CA ASP A 131 -10.13 -7.14 -11.73
C ASP A 131 -9.16 -7.85 -10.78
N LEU A 132 -9.49 -9.10 -10.45
CA LEU A 132 -8.68 -9.93 -9.55
C LEU A 132 -7.81 -10.91 -10.35
N HIS A 133 -6.63 -11.20 -9.82
CA HIS A 133 -5.83 -12.33 -10.25
C HIS A 133 -6.48 -13.68 -9.81
N GLU A 134 -6.11 -14.76 -10.45
CA GLU A 134 -6.74 -16.09 -10.28
C GLU A 134 -6.87 -16.53 -8.82
N ALA A 135 -5.82 -16.33 -8.00
CA ALA A 135 -5.85 -16.75 -6.60
C ALA A 135 -6.92 -15.99 -5.79
N ALA A 136 -7.06 -14.69 -6.00
CA ALA A 136 -8.06 -13.85 -5.34
C ALA A 136 -9.47 -14.12 -5.88
N GLU A 137 -9.64 -14.42 -7.18
CA GLU A 137 -10.92 -14.87 -7.76
C GLU A 137 -11.43 -16.16 -7.08
N LEU A 138 -10.56 -17.12 -6.84
CA LEU A 138 -10.91 -18.35 -6.13
C LEU A 138 -11.33 -18.09 -4.68
N MET A 139 -10.67 -17.13 -4.00
CA MET A 139 -11.09 -16.70 -2.68
C MET A 139 -12.46 -16.00 -2.72
N LEU A 140 -12.74 -15.18 -3.74
CA LEU A 140 -14.05 -14.56 -3.94
C LEU A 140 -15.16 -15.61 -4.07
N LEU A 141 -14.90 -16.73 -4.76
CA LEU A 141 -15.87 -17.79 -4.95
C LEU A 141 -16.12 -18.65 -3.70
N SER A 142 -15.12 -18.83 -2.85
CA SER A 142 -15.16 -19.76 -1.71
C SER A 142 -15.26 -19.09 -0.35
N GLY A 143 -14.97 -17.77 -0.27
CA GLY A 143 -14.85 -17.03 0.97
C GLY A 143 -16.10 -16.25 1.37
N THR A 144 -15.92 -15.36 2.32
CA THR A 144 -16.93 -14.45 2.91
C THR A 144 -17.60 -13.56 1.86
N PHE A 145 -16.90 -13.27 0.76
CA PHE A 145 -17.34 -12.35 -0.30
C PHE A 145 -18.02 -13.03 -1.49
N CYS A 146 -18.36 -14.32 -1.40
CA CYS A 146 -18.99 -15.05 -2.51
C CYS A 146 -20.28 -14.40 -3.04
N HIS A 147 -20.96 -13.59 -2.25
CA HIS A 147 -22.12 -12.80 -2.66
C HIS A 147 -21.78 -11.71 -3.69
N LEU A 148 -20.52 -11.29 -3.82
CA LEU A 148 -20.04 -10.33 -4.82
C LEU A 148 -19.72 -11.02 -6.17
N ALA A 149 -19.54 -12.34 -6.18
CA ALA A 149 -19.12 -13.08 -7.36
C ALA A 149 -20.03 -12.89 -8.60
N PRO A 150 -21.38 -12.84 -8.50
CA PRO A 150 -22.22 -12.59 -9.68
C PRO A 150 -22.02 -11.20 -10.29
N ALA A 151 -21.81 -10.16 -9.46
CA ALA A 151 -21.54 -8.82 -9.93
C ALA A 151 -20.14 -8.73 -10.58
N TYR A 152 -19.14 -9.35 -9.97
CA TYR A 152 -17.79 -9.46 -10.50
C TYR A 152 -17.79 -10.16 -11.86
N ALA A 153 -18.41 -11.34 -11.97
CA ALA A 153 -18.51 -12.10 -13.22
C ALA A 153 -19.14 -11.30 -14.37
N LYS A 154 -20.13 -10.46 -14.06
CA LYS A 154 -20.80 -9.60 -15.05
C LYS A 154 -19.90 -8.47 -15.53
N LYS A 155 -19.06 -7.92 -14.66
CA LYS A 155 -18.24 -6.75 -14.94
C LYS A 155 -16.90 -7.12 -15.60
N TRP A 156 -16.21 -8.10 -15.02
CA TRP A 156 -14.83 -8.45 -15.35
C TRP A 156 -14.70 -9.80 -16.06
N GLY A 157 -15.63 -10.72 -15.77
CA GLY A 157 -15.47 -12.14 -16.09
C GLY A 157 -14.63 -12.85 -15.02
N PHE A 158 -14.49 -14.16 -15.15
CA PHE A 158 -13.56 -14.95 -14.36
C PHE A 158 -12.47 -15.52 -15.26
N GLY A 159 -11.26 -15.69 -14.75
CA GLY A 159 -10.24 -16.50 -15.36
C GLY A 159 -10.69 -17.95 -15.52
N GLU A 160 -10.02 -18.73 -16.36
CA GLU A 160 -10.47 -20.07 -16.80
C GLU A 160 -10.85 -20.99 -15.63
N LYS A 161 -10.02 -21.04 -14.60
CA LYS A 161 -10.21 -21.92 -13.45
C LYS A 161 -11.38 -21.46 -12.57
N ALA A 162 -11.44 -20.17 -12.24
CA ALA A 162 -12.52 -19.60 -11.44
C ALA A 162 -13.88 -19.66 -12.19
N ALA A 163 -13.90 -19.48 -13.52
CA ALA A 163 -15.09 -19.66 -14.34
C ALA A 163 -15.64 -21.07 -14.25
N GLY A 164 -14.77 -22.09 -14.27
CA GLY A 164 -15.17 -23.50 -14.09
C GLY A 164 -15.83 -23.75 -12.72
N GLU A 165 -15.25 -23.22 -11.63
CA GLU A 165 -15.82 -23.35 -10.30
C GLU A 165 -17.14 -22.57 -10.14
N PHE A 166 -17.22 -21.38 -10.70
CA PHE A 166 -18.42 -20.55 -10.66
C PHE A 166 -19.59 -21.24 -11.37
N ALA A 167 -19.35 -21.84 -12.55
CA ALA A 167 -20.36 -22.58 -13.30
C ALA A 167 -20.85 -23.82 -12.52
N GLN A 168 -19.97 -24.55 -11.83
CA GLN A 168 -20.36 -25.72 -11.02
C GLN A 168 -21.23 -25.31 -9.82
N LYS A 169 -20.99 -24.16 -9.21
CA LYS A 169 -21.76 -23.64 -8.04
C LYS A 169 -23.13 -23.12 -8.44
N ASN A 170 -23.26 -22.52 -9.62
CA ASN A 170 -24.52 -21.90 -10.09
C ASN A 170 -25.31 -22.74 -11.10
N GLY A 171 -24.77 -23.84 -11.58
CA GLY A 171 -25.40 -24.75 -12.53
C GLY A 171 -26.23 -25.88 -11.89
N LYS A 172 -26.53 -25.77 -10.57
CA LYS A 172 -27.40 -26.70 -9.85
C LYS A 172 -28.80 -26.06 -9.63
#